data_d3b8d600daf89e048b6b524936c91e32
#
_entry.id   d3b8d600daf89e048b6b524936c91e32
#
_cell.length_a   1.000
_cell.length_b   1.000
_cell.length_c   1.000
_cell.angle_alpha   90.00
_cell.angle_beta   90.00
_cell.angle_gamma   90.00
#
_symmetry.space_group_name_H-M   'P 1'
#
loop_
_entity.id
_entity.type
_entity.pdbx_description
1 polymer ?
#
loop_
_entity_poly.entity_id
_entity_poly.type
_entity_poly.pdbx_seq_one_letter_code
_entity_poly.pdbx_strand_id
1 'polypeptide(L)'
;MSGGPNGELGASVRYLSQRYTMPTDEAKGLLTDIGTEEMAHQEIVCTMIRQLLKGATREQIKNAYGDAYVDHGIGAYPMSASGDPFSAATLQVTSDPITDLSEDMGAEQKARATYEYLMDLCDDYDVLEPLKFLREREIIHFQRFGEAKLTKSNRFSINTKGAEVKSSAPRFC
;
A
#
# COMPACT_ATOMS: atom_id res chain seq x y z
N MET A 1 -3.73 -8.52 -5.06
CA MET A 1 -3.50 -7.40 -4.11
C MET A 1 -2.81 -7.83 -2.80
N SER A 2 -2.82 -9.10 -2.42
CA SER A 2 -2.30 -9.57 -1.12
C SER A 2 -0.79 -9.30 -0.94
N GLY A 3 0.03 -9.52 -1.94
CA GLY A 3 1.48 -9.36 -1.83
C GLY A 3 2.11 -8.73 -3.08
N GLY A 4 3.43 -8.69 -3.12
CA GLY A 4 4.19 -8.01 -4.15
C GLY A 4 4.42 -6.52 -3.85
N PRO A 5 5.08 -5.79 -4.77
CA PRO A 5 5.50 -4.40 -4.53
C PRO A 5 4.34 -3.42 -4.32
N ASN A 6 3.20 -3.68 -4.91
CA ASN A 6 2.00 -2.83 -4.87
C ASN A 6 0.82 -3.54 -4.19
N GLY A 7 1.07 -4.56 -3.37
CA GLY A 7 0.03 -5.21 -2.56
C GLY A 7 -0.08 -4.57 -1.18
N GLU A 8 -1.16 -4.89 -0.46
CA GLU A 8 -1.50 -4.31 0.84
C GLU A 8 -0.38 -4.45 1.88
N LEU A 9 0.26 -5.64 1.94
CA LEU A 9 1.39 -5.84 2.84
C LEU A 9 2.58 -4.93 2.49
N GLY A 10 2.87 -4.77 1.20
CA GLY A 10 3.94 -3.90 0.71
C GLY A 10 3.65 -2.43 1.03
N ALA A 11 2.42 -1.97 0.80
CA ALA A 11 1.92 -0.63 1.12
C ALA A 11 2.05 -0.33 2.62
N SER A 12 1.53 -1.23 3.46
CA SER A 12 1.63 -1.10 4.91
C SER A 12 3.06 -0.89 5.40
N VAL A 13 3.96 -1.81 5.06
CA VAL A 13 5.35 -1.76 5.53
C VAL A 13 6.10 -0.55 4.95
N ARG A 14 5.80 -0.13 3.72
CA ARG A 14 6.33 1.09 3.09
C ARG A 14 5.95 2.31 3.91
N TYR A 15 4.67 2.55 4.14
CA TYR A 15 4.17 3.75 4.86
C TYR A 15 4.66 3.79 6.30
N LEU A 16 4.65 2.65 6.99
CA LEU A 16 5.19 2.54 8.34
C LEU A 16 6.72 2.75 8.41
N SER A 17 7.46 2.51 7.33
CA SER A 17 8.89 2.81 7.25
C SER A 17 9.15 4.28 6.93
N GLN A 18 8.40 4.87 5.99
CA GLN A 18 8.52 6.28 5.61
C GLN A 18 8.14 7.25 6.74
N ARG A 19 7.27 6.85 7.67
CA ARG A 19 6.85 7.71 8.78
C ARG A 19 8.02 8.27 9.61
N TYR A 20 9.12 7.53 9.70
CA TYR A 20 10.29 7.96 10.50
C TYR A 20 11.05 9.14 9.90
N THR A 21 10.88 9.38 8.62
CA THR A 21 11.51 10.51 7.90
C THR A 21 10.56 11.69 7.69
N MET A 22 9.30 11.57 8.08
CA MET A 22 8.33 12.66 7.97
C MET A 22 8.64 13.78 8.95
N PRO A 23 8.62 15.04 8.50
CA PRO A 23 9.10 16.16 9.29
C PRO A 23 8.08 16.72 10.30
N THR A 24 6.82 16.28 10.29
CA THR A 24 5.79 16.72 11.26
C THR A 24 5.07 15.54 11.87
N ASP A 25 4.55 15.73 13.09
CA ASP A 25 3.82 14.67 13.80
C ASP A 25 2.49 14.33 13.12
N GLU A 26 1.86 15.30 12.46
CA GLU A 26 0.64 15.06 11.64
C GLU A 26 0.95 14.13 10.46
N ALA A 27 2.05 14.34 9.74
CA ALA A 27 2.45 13.47 8.64
C ALA A 27 2.89 12.07 9.14
N LYS A 28 3.56 11.99 10.29
CA LYS A 28 3.88 10.69 10.93
C LYS A 28 2.62 9.96 11.35
N GLY A 29 1.66 10.68 11.94
CA GLY A 29 0.36 10.14 12.32
C GLY A 29 -0.42 9.61 11.12
N LEU A 30 -0.46 10.40 10.03
CA LEU A 30 -1.10 10.01 8.78
C LEU A 30 -0.54 8.68 8.22
N LEU A 31 0.79 8.58 8.08
CA LEU A 31 1.43 7.36 7.58
C LEU A 31 1.28 6.17 8.51
N THR A 32 1.17 6.42 9.82
CA THR A 32 0.87 5.35 10.78
C THR A 32 -0.55 4.85 10.62
N ASP A 33 -1.51 5.77 10.51
CA ASP A 33 -2.93 5.48 10.38
C ASP A 33 -3.20 4.68 9.10
N ILE A 34 -2.79 5.20 7.95
CA ILE A 34 -2.95 4.50 6.67
C ILE A 34 -2.16 3.17 6.66
N GLY A 35 -0.90 3.17 7.08
CA GLY A 35 -0.09 1.95 7.08
C GLY A 35 -0.63 0.82 7.95
N THR A 36 -1.30 1.14 9.07
CA THR A 36 -1.99 0.13 9.88
C THR A 36 -3.32 -0.30 9.26
N GLU A 37 -4.01 0.59 8.54
CA GLU A 37 -5.22 0.25 7.79
C GLU A 37 -4.91 -0.72 6.64
N GLU A 38 -3.78 -0.57 5.94
CA GLU A 38 -3.34 -1.51 4.90
C GLU A 38 -3.12 -2.94 5.41
N MET A 39 -2.74 -3.10 6.68
CA MET A 39 -2.71 -4.44 7.29
C MET A 39 -4.10 -5.03 7.46
N ALA A 40 -5.12 -4.20 7.74
CA ALA A 40 -6.51 -4.66 7.77
C ALA A 40 -7.01 -4.99 6.36
N HIS A 41 -6.61 -4.24 5.33
CA HIS A 41 -6.91 -4.57 3.93
C HIS A 41 -6.27 -5.90 3.53
N GLN A 42 -5.03 -6.16 3.94
CA GLN A 42 -4.37 -7.45 3.75
C GLN A 42 -5.19 -8.59 4.38
N GLU A 43 -5.71 -8.40 5.58
CA GLU A 43 -6.56 -9.40 6.26
C GLU A 43 -7.86 -9.64 5.47
N ILE A 44 -8.54 -8.60 5.00
CA ILE A 44 -9.75 -8.70 4.17
C ILE A 44 -9.47 -9.54 2.92
N VAL A 45 -8.40 -9.23 2.17
CA VAL A 45 -8.02 -9.96 0.95
C VAL A 45 -7.73 -11.43 1.26
N CYS A 46 -6.96 -11.71 2.31
CA CYS A 46 -6.64 -13.08 2.72
C CYS A 46 -7.88 -13.85 3.14
N THR A 47 -8.81 -13.21 3.86
CA THR A 47 -10.09 -13.81 4.25
C THR A 47 -10.96 -14.14 3.04
N MET A 48 -11.04 -13.24 2.05
CA MET A 48 -11.75 -13.49 0.79
C MET A 48 -11.17 -14.72 0.06
N ILE A 49 -9.84 -14.77 -0.10
CA ILE A 49 -9.15 -15.91 -0.72
C ILE A 49 -9.50 -17.20 0.03
N ARG A 50 -9.42 -17.17 1.36
CA ARG A 50 -9.72 -18.34 2.19
C ARG A 50 -11.18 -18.80 2.06
N GLN A 51 -12.12 -17.87 1.96
CA GLN A 51 -13.55 -18.18 1.78
C GLN A 51 -13.82 -18.75 0.40
N LEU A 52 -13.27 -18.17 -0.66
CA LEU A 52 -13.40 -18.65 -2.04
C LEU A 52 -12.85 -20.08 -2.22
N LEU A 53 -11.79 -20.43 -1.49
CA LEU A 53 -11.18 -21.76 -1.55
C LEU A 53 -11.78 -22.75 -0.56
N LYS A 54 -12.78 -22.34 0.25
CA LYS A 54 -13.42 -23.22 1.24
C LYS A 54 -14.16 -24.36 0.56
N GLY A 55 -13.76 -25.59 0.88
CA GLY A 55 -14.37 -26.80 0.31
C GLY A 55 -13.91 -27.16 -1.10
N ALA A 56 -13.04 -26.36 -1.71
CA ALA A 56 -12.44 -26.70 -2.99
C ALA A 56 -11.50 -27.90 -2.87
N THR A 57 -11.52 -28.78 -3.86
CA THR A 57 -10.58 -29.90 -3.97
C THR A 57 -9.18 -29.36 -4.33
N ARG A 58 -8.15 -30.14 -4.04
CA ARG A 58 -6.76 -29.79 -4.41
C ARG A 58 -6.62 -29.53 -5.93
N GLU A 59 -7.34 -30.29 -6.74
CA GLU A 59 -7.34 -30.12 -8.19
C GLU A 59 -7.98 -28.79 -8.60
N GLN A 60 -9.12 -28.43 -8.00
CA GLN A 60 -9.77 -27.14 -8.24
C GLN A 60 -8.88 -25.97 -7.83
N ILE A 61 -8.24 -26.04 -6.66
CA ILE A 61 -7.28 -25.02 -6.19
C ILE A 61 -6.14 -24.85 -7.20
N LYS A 62 -5.54 -25.94 -7.64
CA LYS A 62 -4.46 -25.94 -8.61
C LYS A 62 -4.89 -25.37 -9.97
N ASN A 63 -6.05 -25.77 -10.47
CA ASN A 63 -6.57 -25.29 -11.76
C ASN A 63 -6.94 -23.82 -11.74
N ALA A 64 -7.26 -23.26 -10.56
CA ALA A 64 -7.50 -21.82 -10.35
C ALA A 64 -6.22 -21.05 -9.95
N TYR A 65 -5.05 -21.65 -10.08
CA TYR A 65 -3.77 -21.08 -9.60
C TYR A 65 -3.78 -20.67 -8.13
N GLY A 66 -4.71 -21.22 -7.34
CA GLY A 66 -4.90 -20.89 -5.94
C GLY A 66 -3.73 -21.32 -5.05
N ASP A 67 -2.92 -22.28 -5.47
CA ASP A 67 -1.72 -22.74 -4.78
C ASP A 67 -0.61 -21.66 -4.69
N ALA A 68 -0.69 -20.60 -5.49
CA ALA A 68 0.16 -19.41 -5.34
C ALA A 68 -0.23 -18.54 -4.13
N TYR A 69 -1.46 -18.68 -3.61
CA TYR A 69 -2.01 -17.82 -2.57
C TYR A 69 -2.27 -18.53 -1.25
N VAL A 70 -2.19 -19.86 -1.21
CA VAL A 70 -2.43 -20.65 -0.01
C VAL A 70 -1.26 -21.60 0.25
N ASP A 71 -0.83 -21.66 1.52
CA ASP A 71 0.17 -22.60 1.98
C ASP A 71 -0.49 -23.83 2.62
N HIS A 72 0.00 -25.01 2.31
CA HIS A 72 -0.57 -26.29 2.76
C HIS A 72 -2.08 -26.43 2.52
N GLY A 73 -2.62 -25.67 1.58
CA GLY A 73 -4.02 -25.70 1.17
C GLY A 73 -5.00 -24.93 2.07
N ILE A 74 -4.54 -24.26 3.13
CA ILE A 74 -5.39 -23.54 4.08
C ILE A 74 -4.88 -22.16 4.49
N GLY A 75 -3.57 -21.93 4.50
CA GLY A 75 -2.98 -20.65 4.86
C GLY A 75 -2.99 -19.67 3.68
N ALA A 76 -3.50 -18.46 3.84
CA ALA A 76 -3.36 -17.41 2.82
C ALA A 76 -1.92 -16.86 2.84
N TYR A 77 -1.32 -16.75 1.66
CA TYR A 77 0.07 -16.35 1.50
C TYR A 77 0.19 -15.03 0.74
N PRO A 78 1.02 -14.07 1.17
CA PRO A 78 1.13 -12.75 0.55
C PRO A 78 1.95 -12.81 -0.76
N MET A 79 1.38 -13.37 -1.81
CA MET A 79 1.98 -13.48 -3.14
C MET A 79 1.37 -12.46 -4.10
N SER A 80 2.15 -11.97 -5.07
CA SER A 80 1.61 -11.24 -6.20
C SER A 80 1.11 -12.21 -7.29
N ALA A 81 0.15 -11.75 -8.12
CA ALA A 81 -0.34 -12.55 -9.25
C ALA A 81 0.73 -12.84 -10.30
N SER A 82 1.77 -12.01 -10.39
CA SER A 82 2.94 -12.21 -11.25
C SER A 82 3.96 -13.21 -10.69
N GLY A 83 3.75 -13.70 -9.46
CA GLY A 83 4.67 -14.62 -8.81
C GLY A 83 5.83 -13.95 -8.08
N ASP A 84 5.86 -12.62 -8.00
CA ASP A 84 6.91 -11.91 -7.27
C ASP A 84 6.78 -12.15 -5.78
N PRO A 85 7.83 -12.60 -5.09
CA PRO A 85 7.79 -12.75 -3.65
C PRO A 85 7.76 -11.37 -2.97
N PHE A 86 7.24 -11.30 -1.74
CA PHE A 86 7.41 -10.13 -0.91
C PHE A 86 8.90 -9.86 -0.66
N SER A 87 9.34 -8.63 -0.90
CA SER A 87 10.73 -8.22 -0.69
C SER A 87 10.80 -6.80 -0.16
N ALA A 88 11.53 -6.60 0.93
CA ALA A 88 11.80 -5.27 1.46
C ALA A 88 12.57 -4.37 0.48
N ALA A 89 13.29 -4.94 -0.50
CA ALA A 89 14.00 -4.20 -1.52
C ALA A 89 13.08 -3.36 -2.43
N THR A 90 11.78 -3.68 -2.48
CA THR A 90 10.79 -2.97 -3.29
C THR A 90 10.05 -1.86 -2.55
N LEU A 91 10.34 -1.62 -1.27
CA LEU A 91 9.63 -0.62 -0.46
C LEU A 91 9.98 0.82 -0.84
N GLN A 92 11.17 1.07 -1.39
CA GLN A 92 11.61 2.35 -1.96
C GLN A 92 11.42 3.55 -1.02
N VAL A 93 11.90 3.45 0.21
CA VAL A 93 11.91 4.55 1.17
C VAL A 93 13.11 5.45 0.87
N THR A 94 12.85 6.69 0.42
CA THR A 94 13.89 7.61 -0.05
C THR A 94 14.36 8.60 1.01
N SER A 95 13.60 8.77 2.08
CA SER A 95 13.79 9.81 3.10
C SER A 95 13.54 11.24 2.62
N ASP A 96 13.04 11.42 1.39
CA ASP A 96 12.48 12.68 0.90
C ASP A 96 10.95 12.65 0.99
N PRO A 97 10.33 13.44 1.86
CA PRO A 97 8.90 13.36 2.11
C PRO A 97 8.02 13.65 0.88
N ILE A 98 8.49 14.50 -0.04
CA ILE A 98 7.71 14.82 -1.25
C ILE A 98 7.77 13.68 -2.25
N THR A 99 8.94 13.06 -2.40
CA THR A 99 9.13 11.89 -3.25
C THR A 99 8.34 10.71 -2.71
N ASP A 100 8.48 10.40 -1.42
CA ASP A 100 7.79 9.28 -0.77
C ASP A 100 6.26 9.43 -0.86
N LEU A 101 5.70 10.59 -0.50
CA LEU A 101 4.25 10.84 -0.64
C LEU A 101 3.76 10.83 -2.10
N SER A 102 4.61 11.17 -3.06
CA SER A 102 4.23 11.11 -4.48
C SER A 102 4.13 9.66 -4.97
N GLU A 103 5.03 8.81 -4.51
CA GLU A 103 5.00 7.39 -4.79
C GLU A 103 3.82 6.70 -4.11
N ASP A 104 3.53 7.04 -2.85
CA ASP A 104 2.38 6.55 -2.11
C ASP A 104 1.09 6.84 -2.86
N MET A 105 0.89 8.09 -3.30
CA MET A 105 -0.24 8.45 -4.16
C MET A 105 -0.31 7.59 -5.43
N GLY A 106 0.82 7.30 -6.06
CA GLY A 106 0.90 6.42 -7.21
C GLY A 106 0.54 4.97 -6.88
N ALA A 107 0.92 4.49 -5.71
CA ALA A 107 0.59 3.15 -5.22
C ALA A 107 -0.92 3.01 -5.00
N GLU A 108 -1.56 3.97 -4.32
CA GLU A 108 -3.01 4.00 -4.11
C GLU A 108 -3.80 3.97 -5.44
N GLN A 109 -3.35 4.73 -6.44
CA GLN A 109 -4.00 4.72 -7.75
C GLN A 109 -3.84 3.39 -8.49
N LYS A 110 -2.71 2.70 -8.33
CA LYS A 110 -2.52 1.35 -8.88
C LYS A 110 -3.44 0.33 -8.17
N ALA A 111 -3.54 0.41 -6.85
CA ALA A 111 -4.44 -0.43 -6.06
C ALA A 111 -5.91 -0.20 -6.45
N ARG A 112 -6.36 1.06 -6.49
CA ARG A 112 -7.71 1.44 -6.96
C ARG A 112 -8.02 0.85 -8.34
N ALA A 113 -7.13 1.06 -9.32
CA ALA A 113 -7.33 0.55 -10.67
C ALA A 113 -7.38 -0.97 -10.73
N THR A 114 -6.61 -1.66 -9.87
CA THR A 114 -6.64 -3.12 -9.78
C THR A 114 -7.96 -3.61 -9.19
N TYR A 115 -8.46 -2.96 -8.14
CA TYR A 115 -9.78 -3.31 -7.57
C TYR A 115 -10.90 -3.09 -8.58
N GLU A 116 -10.90 -1.98 -9.33
CA GLU A 116 -11.86 -1.74 -10.41
C GLU A 116 -11.82 -2.85 -11.45
N TYR A 117 -10.63 -3.24 -11.91
CA TYR A 117 -10.47 -4.34 -12.85
C TYR A 117 -10.97 -5.68 -12.30
N LEU A 118 -10.74 -5.98 -11.01
CA LEU A 118 -11.25 -7.19 -10.38
C LEU A 118 -12.77 -7.19 -10.27
N MET A 119 -13.38 -6.04 -10.00
CA MET A 119 -14.84 -5.90 -9.97
C MET A 119 -15.46 -6.12 -11.35
N ASP A 120 -14.81 -5.67 -12.43
CA ASP A 120 -15.28 -5.91 -13.80
C ASP A 120 -15.23 -7.40 -14.21
N LEU A 121 -14.41 -8.20 -13.54
CA LEU A 121 -14.29 -9.64 -13.78
C LEU A 121 -15.23 -10.50 -12.93
N CYS A 122 -15.94 -9.91 -11.97
CA CYS A 122 -16.69 -10.63 -10.96
C CYS A 122 -18.17 -10.23 -10.98
N ASP A 123 -19.06 -11.21 -10.92
CA ASP A 123 -20.52 -11.04 -10.77
C ASP A 123 -21.07 -11.52 -9.42
N ASP A 124 -20.19 -12.04 -8.55
CA ASP A 124 -20.55 -12.50 -7.20
C ASP A 124 -20.63 -11.32 -6.23
N TYR A 125 -21.82 -11.11 -5.68
CA TYR A 125 -22.08 -9.99 -4.76
C TYR A 125 -21.22 -10.05 -3.49
N ASP A 126 -20.99 -11.23 -2.93
CA ASP A 126 -20.21 -11.43 -1.70
C ASP A 126 -18.73 -11.13 -1.92
N VAL A 127 -18.25 -11.14 -3.16
CA VAL A 127 -16.90 -10.72 -3.56
C VAL A 127 -16.87 -9.24 -3.92
N LEU A 128 -17.90 -8.75 -4.62
CA LEU A 128 -17.97 -7.35 -5.08
C LEU A 128 -18.02 -6.35 -3.93
N GLU A 129 -18.77 -6.63 -2.85
CA GLU A 129 -18.92 -5.68 -1.74
C GLU A 129 -17.59 -5.40 -1.00
N PRO A 130 -16.78 -6.40 -0.59
CA PRO A 130 -15.46 -6.13 -0.04
C PRO A 130 -14.52 -5.40 -1.02
N LEU A 131 -14.57 -5.73 -2.33
CA LEU A 131 -13.75 -5.04 -3.33
C LEU A 131 -14.13 -3.57 -3.49
N LYS A 132 -15.43 -3.24 -3.46
CA LYS A 132 -15.91 -1.85 -3.46
C LYS A 132 -15.41 -1.09 -2.24
N PHE A 133 -15.48 -1.71 -1.06
CA PHE A 133 -14.98 -1.10 0.17
C PHE A 133 -13.48 -0.79 0.04
N LEU A 134 -12.65 -1.76 -0.34
CA LEU A 134 -11.21 -1.57 -0.51
C LEU A 134 -10.92 -0.46 -1.53
N ARG A 135 -11.58 -0.49 -2.69
CA ARG A 135 -11.43 0.53 -3.74
C ARG A 135 -11.76 1.95 -3.22
N GLU A 136 -12.79 2.11 -2.39
CA GLU A 136 -13.12 3.42 -1.80
C GLU A 136 -12.05 3.87 -0.80
N ARG A 137 -11.42 2.95 -0.08
CA ARG A 137 -10.32 3.30 0.85
C ARG A 137 -9.11 3.83 0.08
N GLU A 138 -8.74 3.22 -1.05
CA GLU A 138 -7.64 3.70 -1.91
C GLU A 138 -7.84 5.16 -2.38
N ILE A 139 -9.08 5.55 -2.67
CA ILE A 139 -9.40 6.95 -3.04
C ILE A 139 -9.16 7.88 -1.86
N ILE A 140 -9.57 7.48 -0.66
CA ILE A 140 -9.40 8.28 0.56
C ILE A 140 -7.91 8.40 0.91
N HIS A 141 -7.16 7.32 0.84
CA HIS A 141 -5.71 7.32 1.08
C HIS A 141 -4.98 8.24 0.11
N PHE A 142 -5.27 8.13 -1.18
CA PHE A 142 -4.75 9.03 -2.22
C PHE A 142 -4.99 10.51 -1.88
N GLN A 143 -6.21 10.87 -1.48
CA GLN A 143 -6.55 12.24 -1.10
C GLN A 143 -5.74 12.71 0.12
N ARG A 144 -5.67 11.89 1.16
CA ARG A 144 -4.96 12.21 2.39
C ARG A 144 -3.45 12.39 2.16
N PHE A 145 -2.82 11.56 1.34
CA PHE A 145 -1.44 11.74 0.93
C PHE A 145 -1.23 13.01 0.11
N GLY A 146 -2.16 13.32 -0.78
CA GLY A 146 -2.16 14.57 -1.57
C GLY A 146 -2.22 15.82 -0.68
N GLU A 147 -3.10 15.84 0.32
CA GLU A 147 -3.23 16.93 1.29
C GLU A 147 -1.94 17.11 2.11
N ALA A 148 -1.36 16.01 2.59
CA ALA A 148 -0.08 16.05 3.31
C ALA A 148 1.05 16.59 2.44
N LYS A 149 1.12 16.19 1.18
CA LYS A 149 2.11 16.67 0.20
C LYS A 149 1.95 18.17 -0.08
N LEU A 150 0.73 18.66 -0.30
CA LEU A 150 0.45 20.08 -0.55
C LEU A 150 0.81 20.95 0.66
N THR A 151 0.47 20.54 1.86
CA THR A 151 0.82 21.23 3.10
C THR A 151 2.34 21.39 3.24
N LYS A 152 3.12 20.42 2.78
CA LYS A 152 4.59 20.45 2.77
C LYS A 152 5.13 21.37 1.69
N SER A 153 4.66 21.27 0.45
CA SER A 153 5.10 22.10 -0.66
C SER A 153 4.95 23.60 -0.34
N ASN A 154 3.85 23.98 0.31
CA ASN A 154 3.63 25.36 0.74
C ASN A 154 4.60 25.81 1.85
N ARG A 155 4.98 24.94 2.80
CA ARG A 155 5.97 25.28 3.84
C ARG A 155 7.40 25.38 3.28
N PHE A 156 7.76 24.58 2.29
CA PHE A 156 9.06 24.69 1.61
C PHE A 156 9.17 25.99 0.81
N SER A 157 8.12 26.40 0.10
CA SER A 157 8.14 27.65 -0.68
C SER A 157 8.19 28.90 0.20
N ILE A 158 7.73 28.85 1.43
CA ILE A 158 7.83 29.95 2.40
C ILE A 158 9.24 30.05 2.99
N ASN A 159 9.89 28.91 3.29
CA ASN A 159 11.25 28.89 3.86
C ASN A 159 12.35 29.24 2.84
N THR A 160 12.17 28.98 1.56
CA THR A 160 13.14 29.36 0.52
C THR A 160 13.13 30.87 0.22
N LYS A 161 12.10 31.60 0.64
CA LYS A 161 12.03 33.08 0.52
C LYS A 161 12.59 33.82 1.74
N GLY A 162 13.01 33.12 2.81
CA GLY A 162 13.43 33.71 4.06
C GLY A 162 14.78 33.20 4.62
N ALA A 163 15.48 32.32 3.95
CA ALA A 163 16.75 31.76 4.44
C ALA A 163 17.94 32.19 3.57
N GLU A 164 18.64 33.24 3.94
CA GLU A 164 20.06 33.35 3.63
C GLU A 164 20.79 32.14 4.24
N VAL A 165 21.46 31.40 3.39
CA VAL A 165 22.18 30.17 3.72
C VAL A 165 23.35 30.50 4.67
N LYS A 166 23.21 30.17 5.94
CA LYS A 166 24.40 29.95 6.79
C LYS A 166 24.79 28.47 6.64
N SER A 167 25.74 28.26 5.73
CA SER A 167 26.44 26.99 5.58
C SER A 167 27.28 26.71 6.81
N SER A 168 26.94 25.74 7.62
CA SER A 168 27.85 25.05 8.53
C SER A 168 27.46 23.58 8.60
N ALA A 169 27.90 22.81 7.63
CA ALA A 169 27.85 21.36 7.70
C ALA A 169 29.11 20.85 8.43
N PRO A 170 29.01 19.96 9.43
CA PRO A 170 30.16 19.21 9.93
C PRO A 170 30.57 18.18 8.87
N ARG A 171 31.83 18.19 8.50
CA ARG A 171 32.45 17.15 7.68
C ARG A 171 32.74 15.96 8.58
N PHE A 172 32.14 14.83 8.25
CA PHE A 172 32.60 13.54 8.74
C PHE A 172 33.48 12.90 7.67
N CYS A 173 34.70 12.58 8.06
CA CYS A 173 35.65 11.73 7.34
C CYS A 173 35.18 10.26 7.44
#